data_dcb6cf68f555d5276f3d58cca43c5e1a
#
_entry.id   dcb6cf68f555d5276f3d58cca43c5e1a
#
_cell.length_a   1.000
_cell.length_b   1.000
_cell.length_c   1.000
_cell.angle_alpha   90.00
_cell.angle_beta   90.00
_cell.angle_gamma   90.00
#
_symmetry.space_group_name_H-M   'P 1'
#
loop_
_entity.id
_entity.type
_entity.pdbx_description
1 polymer ?
#
loop_
_entity_poly.entity_id
_entity_poly.type
_entity_poly.pdbx_seq_one_letter_code
_entity_poly.pdbx_strand_id
1 'polypeptide(L)'
;MRLLKQICSIALSAGIVLSPVASVMAAEEGVTQTAAEETIESVVSENEDAVEYASGYTGLANYGGNVWRYQVNGTVQWGYTGLVQYYGTWYYIEKGTLNWNYTGLTNYYGTWYYVENGRLNWGYTGLTNYYGTWYYVEKGVLNWGYTGLTNYYGTW
;
A
#
# COMPACT_ATOMS: atom_id res chain seq x y z
N MET A 1 27.95 18.05 -1.42
CA MET A 1 27.53 17.39 -2.69
C MET A 1 26.02 17.21 -2.62
N ARG A 2 25.26 18.09 -3.27
CA ARG A 2 23.77 18.10 -3.22
C ARG A 2 23.27 17.18 -4.34
N LEU A 3 22.58 16.07 -3.99
CA LEU A 3 21.86 15.26 -4.97
C LEU A 3 20.58 15.99 -5.38
N LEU A 4 20.48 16.31 -6.67
CA LEU A 4 19.28 16.81 -7.31
C LEU A 4 18.16 15.76 -7.22
N LYS A 5 17.07 16.13 -6.56
CA LYS A 5 15.79 15.43 -6.72
C LYS A 5 15.25 15.81 -8.09
N GLN A 6 15.20 14.85 -9.01
CA GLN A 6 14.56 15.02 -10.31
C GLN A 6 13.05 14.91 -10.12
N ILE A 7 12.38 16.06 -10.10
CA ILE A 7 10.93 16.15 -10.08
C ILE A 7 10.47 15.95 -11.53
N CYS A 8 9.83 14.82 -11.81
CA CYS A 8 9.15 14.59 -13.07
C CYS A 8 7.82 15.36 -13.04
N SER A 9 7.82 16.62 -13.54
CA SER A 9 6.60 17.38 -13.76
C SER A 9 5.88 16.83 -14.98
N ILE A 10 4.79 16.12 -14.77
CA ILE A 10 3.81 15.83 -15.83
C ILE A 10 2.83 17.01 -15.83
N ALA A 11 2.98 17.88 -16.83
CA ALA A 11 2.05 18.95 -17.09
C ALA A 11 0.73 18.35 -17.61
N LEU A 12 -0.31 18.37 -16.80
CA LEU A 12 -1.67 18.07 -17.23
C LEU A 12 -2.30 19.35 -17.75
N SER A 13 -2.37 19.50 -19.08
CA SER A 13 -3.10 20.57 -19.73
C SER A 13 -4.61 20.28 -19.65
N ALA A 14 -5.28 20.82 -18.64
CA ALA A 14 -6.72 20.89 -18.60
C ALA A 14 -7.19 22.06 -19.46
N GLY A 15 -7.71 21.75 -20.67
CA GLY A 15 -8.39 22.71 -21.51
C GLY A 15 -9.74 23.11 -20.91
N ILE A 16 -9.82 24.31 -20.34
CA ILE A 16 -11.08 24.91 -19.92
C ILE A 16 -11.69 25.55 -21.18
N VAL A 17 -12.76 24.96 -21.67
CA VAL A 17 -13.60 25.59 -22.73
C VAL A 17 -14.56 26.55 -22.02
N LEU A 18 -14.27 27.84 -22.12
CA LEU A 18 -15.18 28.91 -21.74
C LEU A 18 -16.13 29.18 -22.93
N SER A 19 -17.40 28.82 -22.77
CA SER A 19 -18.46 29.27 -23.65
C SER A 19 -18.98 30.62 -23.16
N PRO A 20 -19.10 31.64 -24.05
CA PRO A 20 -19.72 32.90 -23.68
C PRO A 20 -21.25 32.77 -23.72
N VAL A 21 -21.92 33.02 -22.60
CA VAL A 21 -23.36 33.23 -22.58
C VAL A 21 -23.63 34.73 -22.54
N ALA A 22 -24.40 35.14 -23.54
CA ALA A 22 -24.74 36.51 -23.86
C ALA A 22 -25.54 37.20 -22.73
N SER A 23 -25.25 38.51 -22.61
CA SER A 23 -25.96 39.47 -21.78
C SER A 23 -27.45 39.58 -22.17
N VAL A 24 -28.32 39.58 -21.16
CA VAL A 24 -29.63 40.26 -21.25
C VAL A 24 -29.74 41.21 -20.06
N MET A 25 -29.80 42.51 -20.40
CA MET A 25 -30.15 43.59 -19.48
C MET A 25 -31.64 43.52 -19.16
N ALA A 26 -32.00 43.57 -17.87
CA ALA A 26 -33.25 44.18 -17.43
C ALA A 26 -33.00 44.77 -16.04
N ALA A 27 -33.31 46.06 -15.91
CA ALA A 27 -33.29 46.84 -14.68
C ALA A 27 -34.49 46.51 -13.80
N GLU A 28 -34.32 46.55 -12.50
CA GLU A 28 -34.98 47.42 -11.51
C GLU A 28 -34.98 46.76 -10.11
N GLU A 29 -34.61 47.66 -9.18
CA GLU A 29 -35.03 47.84 -7.77
C GLU A 29 -34.59 46.81 -6.67
N GLY A 30 -33.65 47.27 -5.91
CA GLY A 30 -33.63 47.42 -4.44
C GLY A 30 -33.99 46.21 -3.57
N VAL A 31 -33.02 45.36 -3.29
CA VAL A 31 -32.95 44.69 -1.96
C VAL A 31 -31.45 44.57 -1.61
N THR A 32 -31.09 45.30 -0.54
CA THR A 32 -29.81 45.09 0.13
C THR A 32 -29.78 43.71 0.78
N GLN A 33 -29.18 42.77 0.13
CA GLN A 33 -28.79 41.50 0.75
C GLN A 33 -27.27 41.51 0.90
N THR A 34 -26.82 41.71 2.15
CA THR A 34 -25.49 41.43 2.60
C THR A 34 -25.18 39.98 2.30
N ALA A 35 -24.49 39.74 1.18
CA ALA A 35 -23.87 38.45 0.95
C ALA A 35 -22.74 38.31 1.98
N ALA A 36 -22.96 37.44 2.97
CA ALA A 36 -21.86 36.89 3.73
C ALA A 36 -20.99 36.12 2.77
N GLU A 37 -19.80 36.64 2.49
CA GLU A 37 -18.71 35.85 1.95
C GLU A 37 -18.40 34.75 2.99
N GLU A 38 -18.97 33.58 2.80
CA GLU A 38 -18.40 32.36 3.38
C GLU A 38 -17.07 32.15 2.70
N THR A 39 -16.02 32.68 3.32
CA THR A 39 -14.65 32.19 3.10
C THR A 39 -14.66 30.70 3.49
N ILE A 40 -14.73 29.86 2.47
CA ILE A 40 -14.36 28.45 2.61
C ILE A 40 -12.85 28.49 2.87
N GLU A 41 -12.47 28.65 4.14
CA GLU A 41 -11.15 28.22 4.58
C GLU A 41 -11.10 26.72 4.37
N SER A 42 -10.52 26.33 3.23
CA SER A 42 -10.04 24.97 3.05
C SER A 42 -9.08 24.71 4.19
N VAL A 43 -9.54 23.93 5.17
CA VAL A 43 -8.66 23.31 6.16
C VAL A 43 -7.76 22.38 5.36
N VAL A 44 -6.67 22.91 4.86
CA VAL A 44 -5.55 22.10 4.39
C VAL A 44 -5.01 21.42 5.62
N SER A 45 -5.47 20.21 5.86
CA SER A 45 -4.83 19.30 6.78
C SER A 45 -3.43 19.06 6.23
N GLU A 46 -2.44 19.70 6.85
CA GLU A 46 -1.02 19.51 6.60
C GLU A 46 -0.63 18.09 7.05
N ASN A 47 -1.03 17.09 6.29
CA ASN A 47 -0.38 15.80 6.24
C ASN A 47 0.46 15.78 4.97
N GLU A 48 1.64 16.39 5.05
CA GLU A 48 2.62 16.50 3.95
C GLU A 48 3.20 15.16 3.46
N ASP A 49 2.72 14.01 3.95
CA ASP A 49 3.22 12.67 3.57
C ASP A 49 2.19 11.78 2.87
N ALA A 50 1.03 12.28 2.47
CA ALA A 50 0.11 11.52 1.64
C ALA A 50 0.58 11.58 0.19
N VAL A 51 1.41 10.63 -0.22
CA VAL A 51 1.66 10.39 -1.65
C VAL A 51 0.30 10.00 -2.25
N GLU A 52 -0.32 10.92 -3.00
CA GLU A 52 -1.57 10.68 -3.71
C GLU A 52 -1.28 9.70 -4.85
N TYR A 53 -1.54 8.43 -4.60
CA TYR A 53 -1.52 7.44 -5.66
C TYR A 53 -2.73 7.64 -6.55
N ALA A 54 -2.50 7.69 -7.87
CA ALA A 54 -3.54 7.89 -8.86
C ALA A 54 -4.75 6.99 -8.60
N SER A 55 -5.95 7.53 -8.75
CA SER A 55 -7.19 6.74 -8.68
C SER A 55 -7.08 5.56 -9.66
N GLY A 56 -7.31 4.33 -9.15
CA GLY A 56 -7.16 3.11 -9.95
C GLY A 56 -5.89 2.30 -9.68
N TYR A 57 -4.93 2.81 -8.89
CA TYR A 57 -3.74 2.03 -8.53
C TYR A 57 -4.09 0.83 -7.65
N THR A 58 -3.58 -0.34 -8.03
CA THR A 58 -3.66 -1.57 -7.22
C THR A 58 -2.26 -2.12 -7.01
N GLY A 59 -1.88 -2.32 -5.75
CA GLY A 59 -0.54 -2.81 -5.38
C GLY A 59 -0.04 -2.24 -4.06
N LEU A 60 1.28 -2.34 -3.84
CA LEU A 60 1.94 -1.74 -2.68
C LEU A 60 2.33 -0.29 -2.99
N ALA A 61 1.90 0.61 -2.14
CA ALA A 61 2.15 2.03 -2.21
C ALA A 61 3.02 2.48 -1.04
N ASN A 62 4.06 3.29 -1.29
CA ASN A 62 4.94 3.84 -0.26
C ASN A 62 4.36 5.14 0.29
N TYR A 63 4.15 5.20 1.59
CA TYR A 63 3.62 6.36 2.30
C TYR A 63 4.70 7.14 3.07
N GLY A 64 5.96 7.00 2.65
CA GLY A 64 7.12 7.60 3.29
C GLY A 64 7.90 6.61 4.16
N GLY A 65 9.23 6.72 4.12
CA GLY A 65 10.13 5.82 4.83
C GLY A 65 9.88 4.33 4.55
N ASN A 66 9.67 3.57 5.61
CA ASN A 66 9.37 2.13 5.51
C ASN A 66 7.87 1.80 5.58
N VAL A 67 6.99 2.81 5.47
CA VAL A 67 5.54 2.59 5.54
C VAL A 67 5.01 2.26 4.15
N TRP A 68 4.60 1.00 3.95
CA TRP A 68 4.01 0.52 2.71
C TRP A 68 2.60 -0.01 3.00
N ARG A 69 1.64 0.35 2.15
CA ARG A 69 0.25 -0.06 2.29
C ARG A 69 -0.25 -0.73 1.02
N TYR A 70 -1.08 -1.75 1.20
CA TYR A 70 -1.74 -2.41 0.09
C TYR A 70 -3.01 -1.67 -0.29
N GLN A 71 -3.12 -1.33 -1.57
CA GLN A 71 -4.26 -0.62 -2.15
C GLN A 71 -4.91 -1.43 -3.25
N VAL A 72 -6.21 -1.25 -3.39
CA VAL A 72 -7.00 -1.70 -4.54
C VAL A 72 -7.79 -0.49 -5.03
N ASN A 73 -7.61 -0.14 -6.31
CA ASN A 73 -8.22 1.05 -6.93
C ASN A 73 -7.98 2.34 -6.12
N GLY A 74 -6.75 2.53 -5.64
CA GLY A 74 -6.35 3.69 -4.85
C GLY A 74 -6.80 3.67 -3.37
N THR A 75 -7.56 2.66 -2.95
CA THR A 75 -8.08 2.57 -1.57
C THR A 75 -7.28 1.55 -0.76
N VAL A 76 -6.78 1.96 0.42
CA VAL A 76 -6.05 1.08 1.33
C VAL A 76 -6.96 -0.03 1.86
N GLN A 77 -6.49 -1.26 1.77
CA GLN A 77 -7.22 -2.45 2.19
C GLN A 77 -6.91 -2.82 3.64
N TRP A 78 -7.43 -2.06 4.60
CA TRP A 78 -7.16 -2.24 6.04
C TRP A 78 -7.57 -3.61 6.61
N GLY A 79 -8.49 -4.31 5.96
CA GLY A 79 -8.89 -5.67 6.34
C GLY A 79 -8.00 -6.78 5.77
N TYR A 80 -7.09 -6.45 4.86
CA TYR A 80 -6.28 -7.45 4.18
C TYR A 80 -5.09 -7.89 5.03
N THR A 81 -4.93 -9.22 5.16
CA THR A 81 -3.74 -9.86 5.73
C THR A 81 -3.37 -11.03 4.84
N GLY A 82 -2.11 -11.08 4.39
CA GLY A 82 -1.63 -12.11 3.48
C GLY A 82 -0.44 -11.64 2.63
N LEU A 83 -0.20 -12.32 1.50
CA LEU A 83 0.90 -12.00 0.60
C LEU A 83 0.46 -11.12 -0.56
N VAL A 84 1.28 -10.13 -0.89
CA VAL A 84 1.13 -9.26 -2.07
C VAL A 84 2.44 -9.24 -2.84
N GLN A 85 2.37 -9.43 -4.15
CA GLN A 85 3.55 -9.34 -5.02
C GLN A 85 3.80 -7.89 -5.43
N TYR A 86 5.07 -7.48 -5.36
CA TYR A 86 5.53 -6.17 -5.82
C TYR A 86 6.91 -6.30 -6.46
N TYR A 87 7.01 -5.94 -7.74
CA TYR A 87 8.25 -6.08 -8.54
C TYR A 87 8.94 -7.46 -8.38
N GLY A 88 8.16 -8.55 -8.49
CA GLY A 88 8.67 -9.92 -8.45
C GLY A 88 8.95 -10.47 -7.04
N THR A 89 8.89 -9.65 -6.00
CA THR A 89 9.04 -10.07 -4.60
C THR A 89 7.68 -10.14 -3.92
N TRP A 90 7.47 -11.16 -3.07
CA TRP A 90 6.27 -11.29 -2.25
C TRP A 90 6.49 -10.71 -0.86
N TYR A 91 5.56 -9.90 -0.41
CA TYR A 91 5.60 -9.21 0.88
C TYR A 91 4.42 -9.59 1.74
N TYR A 92 4.64 -9.69 3.05
CA TYR A 92 3.59 -9.96 4.01
C TYR A 92 2.93 -8.68 4.47
N ILE A 93 1.62 -8.63 4.27
CA ILE A 93 0.76 -7.52 4.65
C ILE A 93 -0.05 -7.96 5.86
N GLU A 94 -0.09 -7.12 6.87
CA GLU A 94 -0.94 -7.29 8.04
C GLU A 94 -1.82 -6.05 8.21
N LYS A 95 -3.13 -6.27 8.18
CA LYS A 95 -4.12 -5.18 8.28
C LYS A 95 -3.79 -4.02 7.33
N GLY A 96 -3.60 -4.35 6.06
CA GLY A 96 -3.35 -3.38 5.00
C GLY A 96 -1.95 -2.78 4.93
N THR A 97 -1.09 -3.06 5.91
CA THR A 97 0.27 -2.48 6.00
C THR A 97 1.32 -3.59 5.91
N LEU A 98 2.43 -3.32 5.20
CA LEU A 98 3.55 -4.25 5.11
C LEU A 98 4.21 -4.37 6.49
N ASN A 99 4.25 -5.60 7.02
CA ASN A 99 4.88 -5.89 8.30
C ASN A 99 6.30 -6.42 8.10
N TRP A 100 7.30 -5.54 8.21
CA TRP A 100 8.72 -5.88 8.08
C TRP A 100 9.25 -6.78 9.21
N ASN A 101 8.54 -6.86 10.35
CA ASN A 101 8.99 -7.66 11.50
C ASN A 101 8.41 -9.08 11.47
N TYR A 102 7.50 -9.38 10.54
CA TYR A 102 6.91 -10.70 10.48
C TYR A 102 7.91 -11.75 9.97
N THR A 103 8.10 -12.80 10.77
CA THR A 103 8.84 -14.00 10.40
C THR A 103 8.03 -15.21 10.82
N GLY A 104 7.71 -16.11 9.89
CA GLY A 104 6.89 -17.29 10.15
C GLY A 104 6.15 -17.80 8.91
N LEU A 105 5.16 -18.66 9.15
CA LEU A 105 4.34 -19.23 8.09
C LEU A 105 3.10 -18.38 7.81
N THR A 106 2.78 -18.19 6.54
CA THR A 106 1.52 -17.59 6.10
C THR A 106 0.86 -18.42 5.01
N ASN A 107 -0.47 -18.49 5.04
CA ASN A 107 -1.22 -19.19 3.99
C ASN A 107 -1.57 -18.22 2.85
N TYR A 108 -1.40 -18.69 1.61
CA TYR A 108 -1.82 -17.96 0.43
C TYR A 108 -2.43 -18.96 -0.58
N TYR A 109 -3.73 -18.85 -0.82
CA TYR A 109 -4.51 -19.76 -1.69
C TYR A 109 -4.30 -21.24 -1.38
N GLY A 110 -4.29 -21.60 -0.08
CA GLY A 110 -4.16 -22.99 0.37
C GLY A 110 -2.73 -23.53 0.48
N THR A 111 -1.74 -22.78 0.02
CA THR A 111 -0.32 -23.11 0.18
C THR A 111 0.30 -22.28 1.31
N TRP A 112 1.11 -22.93 2.14
CA TRP A 112 1.81 -22.26 3.22
C TRP A 112 3.23 -21.90 2.81
N TYR A 113 3.59 -20.64 3.03
CA TYR A 113 4.88 -20.07 2.66
C TYR A 113 5.62 -19.55 3.89
N TYR A 114 6.94 -19.63 3.85
CA TYR A 114 7.79 -19.07 4.88
C TYR A 114 8.16 -17.62 4.51
N VAL A 115 7.85 -16.75 5.43
CA VAL A 115 8.19 -15.33 5.38
C VAL A 115 9.29 -15.04 6.37
N GLU A 116 10.25 -14.22 6.00
CA GLU A 116 11.31 -13.73 6.86
C GLU A 116 11.46 -12.22 6.68
N ASN A 117 11.37 -11.49 7.79
CA ASN A 117 11.46 -10.03 7.78
C ASN A 117 10.50 -9.39 6.73
N GLY A 118 9.25 -9.82 6.75
CA GLY A 118 8.19 -9.32 5.88
C GLY A 118 8.26 -9.75 4.42
N ARG A 119 9.23 -10.59 4.03
CA ARG A 119 9.41 -11.06 2.65
C ARG A 119 9.34 -12.58 2.58
N LEU A 120 8.71 -13.11 1.53
CA LEU A 120 8.73 -14.54 1.27
C LEU A 120 10.18 -14.98 0.95
N ASN A 121 10.71 -15.93 1.71
CA ASN A 121 12.06 -16.44 1.56
C ASN A 121 12.08 -17.80 0.86
N TRP A 122 12.29 -17.78 -0.46
CA TRP A 122 12.42 -18.99 -1.29
C TRP A 122 13.69 -19.80 -0.99
N GLY A 123 14.70 -19.20 -0.37
CA GLY A 123 15.93 -19.87 -0.01
C GLY A 123 15.84 -20.69 1.28
N TYR A 124 14.81 -20.49 2.09
CA TYR A 124 14.70 -21.16 3.37
C TYR A 124 14.33 -22.64 3.22
N THR A 125 15.13 -23.50 3.85
CA THR A 125 14.85 -24.93 3.99
C THR A 125 15.19 -25.33 5.42
N GLY A 126 14.25 -25.87 6.18
CA GLY A 126 14.45 -26.23 7.58
C GLY A 126 13.18 -26.25 8.39
N LEU A 127 13.33 -26.35 9.72
CA LEU A 127 12.21 -26.33 10.67
C LEU A 127 11.84 -24.89 11.03
N THR A 128 10.55 -24.63 11.09
CA THR A 128 9.99 -23.40 11.63
C THR A 128 8.88 -23.72 12.63
N ASN A 129 8.79 -22.93 13.71
CA ASN A 129 7.71 -23.06 14.67
C ASN A 129 6.56 -22.13 14.30
N TYR A 130 5.34 -22.67 14.30
CA TYR A 130 4.12 -21.90 14.08
C TYR A 130 3.06 -22.32 15.10
N TYR A 131 2.70 -21.40 15.97
CA TYR A 131 1.78 -21.63 17.10
C TYR A 131 2.11 -22.88 17.95
N GLY A 132 3.39 -23.06 18.28
CA GLY A 132 3.86 -24.18 19.11
C GLY A 132 4.09 -25.49 18.38
N THR A 133 3.77 -25.58 17.10
CA THR A 133 3.99 -26.76 16.25
C THR A 133 5.16 -26.51 15.29
N TRP A 134 6.03 -27.53 15.14
CA TRP A 134 7.15 -27.49 14.23
C TRP A 134 6.76 -28.04 12.86
N TYR A 135 7.11 -27.31 11.84
CA TYR A 135 6.85 -27.64 10.44
C TYR A 135 8.15 -27.62 9.63
N TYR A 136 8.26 -28.54 8.67
CA TYR A 136 9.36 -28.54 7.74
C TYR A 136 9.01 -27.72 6.52
N VAL A 137 9.88 -26.78 6.20
CA VAL A 137 9.80 -25.91 5.01
C VAL A 137 10.89 -26.34 4.05
N GLU A 138 10.58 -26.43 2.78
CA GLU A 138 11.52 -26.70 1.69
C GLU A 138 11.40 -25.59 0.64
N LYS A 139 12.51 -24.89 0.40
CA LYS A 139 12.54 -23.77 -0.58
C LYS A 139 11.38 -22.80 -0.40
N GLY A 140 11.17 -22.34 0.83
CA GLY A 140 10.15 -21.37 1.18
C GLY A 140 8.71 -21.89 1.24
N VAL A 141 8.47 -23.16 0.96
CA VAL A 141 7.13 -23.77 0.98
C VAL A 141 7.06 -24.85 2.06
N LEU A 142 5.94 -24.89 2.80
CA LEU A 142 5.71 -25.93 3.80
C LEU A 142 5.54 -27.28 3.12
N ASN A 143 6.37 -28.25 3.48
CA ASN A 143 6.32 -29.62 2.94
C ASN A 143 5.60 -30.56 3.91
N TRP A 144 4.34 -30.83 3.64
CA TRP A 144 3.50 -31.76 4.42
C TRP A 144 3.93 -33.22 4.31
N GLY A 145 4.61 -33.59 3.23
CA GLY A 145 5.03 -34.97 2.95
C GLY A 145 6.41 -35.33 3.49
N TYR A 146 7.09 -34.39 4.15
CA TYR A 146 8.44 -34.63 4.65
C TYR A 146 8.43 -35.69 5.77
N THR A 147 9.25 -36.72 5.58
CA THR A 147 9.50 -37.77 6.57
C THR A 147 10.99 -37.95 6.71
N GLY A 148 11.53 -37.82 7.91
CA GLY A 148 12.97 -37.98 8.16
C GLY A 148 13.48 -37.11 9.29
N LEU A 149 14.77 -37.24 9.54
CA LEU A 149 15.46 -36.36 10.48
C LEU A 149 15.90 -35.10 9.74
N THR A 150 15.80 -33.97 10.40
CA THR A 150 16.35 -32.69 9.94
C THR A 150 17.14 -32.04 11.04
N ASN A 151 18.23 -31.37 10.66
CA ASN A 151 19.05 -30.66 11.63
C ASN A 151 18.44 -29.30 11.97
N TYR A 152 18.39 -29.01 13.26
CA TYR A 152 17.94 -27.73 13.78
C TYR A 152 18.97 -27.20 14.78
N TYR A 153 19.68 -26.12 14.38
CA TYR A 153 20.78 -25.53 15.15
C TYR A 153 21.80 -26.56 15.68
N GLY A 154 22.19 -27.52 14.82
CA GLY A 154 23.18 -28.53 15.17
C GLY A 154 22.63 -29.76 15.90
N THR A 155 21.32 -29.83 16.15
CA THR A 155 20.64 -31.00 16.75
C THR A 155 19.78 -31.70 15.69
N TRP A 156 19.83 -33.05 15.71
CA TRP A 156 19.03 -33.91 14.80
C TRP A 156 17.80 -34.44 15.52
#